data_1d79912314c0edc039ce1ef1cea17585
#
_entry.id   1d79912314c0edc039ce1ef1cea17585
#
_cell.length_a   1.000
_cell.length_b   1.000
_cell.length_c   1.000
_cell.angle_alpha   90.00
_cell.angle_beta   90.00
_cell.angle_gamma   90.00
#
_symmetry.space_group_name_H-M   'P 1'
#
loop_
_entity.id
_entity.type
_entity.pdbx_description
1 polymer ?
#
loop_
_entity_poly.entity_id
_entity_poly.type
_entity_poly.pdbx_seq_one_letter_code
_entity_poly.pdbx_strand_id
1 'polypeptide(L)'
;SPESLAGFRKEAHDELGAAGIPALAAKTEQLRSRWVDDRMAGAGRSRAASLGFPDAYAYTKALGEMALTESAGDVPVSIVRPSIIESALAEPSPGWIRGFRMAEPVIISYARGLLKEFPGIPEGTIDVIPVDFVVAAICAVAARGPIEGADIVQVASGSVNPLHYGRLVDLVRAWFTDNPIYDEHGQPISVPEWSFPGRGRVKRQLERAGTTLDLSRKVLDKLPIRGRQAEIAVKLEEQRDLVERAMGY
;
A
#
# COMPACT_ATOMS: atom_id res chain seq x y z
N SER A 1 -25.59 -21.63 5.87
CA SER A 1 -24.16 -21.28 5.90
C SER A 1 -23.98 -19.87 6.52
N PRO A 2 -22.97 -19.64 7.38
CA PRO A 2 -22.65 -18.30 7.86
C PRO A 2 -22.35 -17.32 6.72
N GLU A 3 -21.91 -17.83 5.58
CA GLU A 3 -21.57 -17.07 4.36
C GLU A 3 -22.77 -16.91 3.41
N SER A 4 -23.97 -16.86 3.96
CA SER A 4 -25.23 -16.61 3.21
C SER A 4 -25.80 -15.24 3.60
N LEU A 5 -26.71 -14.71 2.79
CA LEU A 5 -27.40 -13.47 3.14
C LEU A 5 -28.09 -13.57 4.51
N ALA A 6 -28.64 -14.74 4.85
CA ALA A 6 -29.23 -14.99 6.15
C ALA A 6 -28.16 -15.00 7.28
N GLY A 7 -26.96 -15.51 7.01
CA GLY A 7 -25.83 -15.46 7.93
C GLY A 7 -25.39 -14.02 8.20
N PHE A 8 -25.21 -13.22 7.17
CA PHE A 8 -24.86 -11.79 7.32
C PHE A 8 -25.93 -10.99 8.05
N ARG A 9 -27.22 -11.28 7.81
CA ARG A 9 -28.32 -10.66 8.57
C ARG A 9 -28.28 -11.02 10.05
N LYS A 10 -28.00 -12.29 10.37
CA LYS A 10 -27.85 -12.72 11.74
C LYS A 10 -26.68 -12.00 12.42
N GLU A 11 -25.53 -11.97 11.78
CA GLU A 11 -24.34 -11.28 12.31
C GLU A 11 -24.59 -9.78 12.51
N ALA A 12 -25.25 -9.12 11.54
CA ALA A 12 -25.65 -7.72 11.68
C ALA A 12 -26.59 -7.50 12.87
N HIS A 13 -27.54 -8.41 13.10
CA HIS A 13 -28.45 -8.34 14.24
C HIS A 13 -27.71 -8.57 15.57
N ASP A 14 -26.78 -9.53 15.61
CA ASP A 14 -25.98 -9.84 16.80
C ASP A 14 -25.05 -8.65 17.18
N GLU A 15 -24.55 -7.89 16.19
CA GLU A 15 -23.72 -6.69 16.43
C GLU A 15 -24.54 -5.45 16.82
N LEU A 16 -25.67 -5.20 16.18
CA LEU A 16 -26.44 -3.96 16.33
C LEU A 16 -27.63 -4.09 17.29
N GLY A 17 -28.00 -5.30 17.69
CA GLY A 17 -29.13 -5.56 18.59
C GLY A 17 -30.45 -5.05 18.03
N ALA A 18 -31.16 -4.23 18.81
CA ALA A 18 -32.49 -3.70 18.48
C ALA A 18 -32.46 -2.49 17.51
N ALA A 19 -31.46 -2.37 16.63
CA ALA A 19 -31.39 -1.30 15.65
C ALA A 19 -32.52 -1.39 14.61
N GLY A 20 -32.91 -0.25 14.06
CA GLY A 20 -33.97 -0.19 13.04
C GLY A 20 -33.61 -0.91 11.74
N ILE A 21 -34.63 -1.29 10.96
CA ILE A 21 -34.49 -2.04 9.70
C ILE A 21 -33.45 -1.43 8.74
N PRO A 22 -33.41 -0.09 8.52
CA PRO A 22 -32.41 0.50 7.61
C PRO A 22 -30.97 0.28 8.08
N ALA A 23 -30.67 0.37 9.39
CA ALA A 23 -29.35 0.16 9.94
C ALA A 23 -28.91 -1.31 9.82
N LEU A 24 -29.82 -2.25 10.09
CA LEU A 24 -29.58 -3.69 9.92
C LEU A 24 -29.33 -4.04 8.44
N ALA A 25 -30.09 -3.45 7.51
CA ALA A 25 -29.89 -3.66 6.08
C ALA A 25 -28.51 -3.13 5.60
N ALA A 26 -28.15 -1.92 6.02
CA ALA A 26 -26.85 -1.32 5.70
C ALA A 26 -25.67 -2.16 6.25
N LYS A 27 -25.80 -2.61 7.51
CA LYS A 27 -24.77 -3.47 8.12
C LYS A 27 -24.66 -4.84 7.44
N THR A 28 -25.80 -5.45 7.10
CA THR A 28 -25.84 -6.71 6.36
C THR A 28 -25.09 -6.59 5.04
N GLU A 29 -25.35 -5.51 4.29
CA GLU A 29 -24.70 -5.25 3.01
C GLU A 29 -23.20 -4.96 3.19
N GLN A 30 -22.82 -4.22 4.22
CA GLN A 30 -21.41 -4.01 4.57
C GLN A 30 -20.66 -5.33 4.83
N LEU A 31 -21.26 -6.23 5.61
CA LEU A 31 -20.67 -7.55 5.90
C LEU A 31 -20.56 -8.40 4.63
N ARG A 32 -21.62 -8.41 3.81
CA ARG A 32 -21.61 -9.12 2.53
C ARG A 32 -20.55 -8.58 1.58
N SER A 33 -20.46 -7.26 1.42
CA SER A 33 -19.48 -6.61 0.55
C SER A 33 -18.06 -6.95 0.98
N ARG A 34 -17.75 -6.80 2.27
CA ARG A 34 -16.43 -7.17 2.83
C ARG A 34 -16.09 -8.64 2.53
N TRP A 35 -17.02 -9.55 2.75
CA TRP A 35 -16.79 -10.97 2.45
C TRP A 35 -16.52 -11.22 0.97
N VAL A 36 -17.27 -10.56 0.07
CA VAL A 36 -17.04 -10.66 -1.39
C VAL A 36 -15.66 -10.13 -1.74
N ASP A 37 -15.27 -8.96 -1.23
CA ASP A 37 -13.98 -8.33 -1.49
C ASP A 37 -12.83 -9.23 -1.02
N ASP A 38 -12.92 -9.80 0.18
CA ASP A 38 -11.93 -10.73 0.73
C ASP A 38 -11.80 -12.01 -0.13
N ARG A 39 -12.94 -12.57 -0.59
CA ARG A 39 -12.96 -13.75 -1.46
C ARG A 39 -12.39 -13.45 -2.84
N MET A 40 -12.75 -12.32 -3.43
CA MET A 40 -12.21 -11.89 -4.73
C MET A 40 -10.71 -11.63 -4.66
N ALA A 41 -10.25 -10.93 -3.62
CA ALA A 41 -8.84 -10.70 -3.39
C ALA A 41 -8.06 -12.03 -3.19
N GLY A 42 -8.63 -12.96 -2.39
CA GLY A 42 -8.04 -14.28 -2.18
C GLY A 42 -7.95 -15.11 -3.47
N ALA A 43 -9.02 -15.12 -4.26
CA ALA A 43 -9.04 -15.83 -5.54
C ALA A 43 -8.05 -15.23 -6.54
N GLY A 44 -7.96 -13.89 -6.61
CA GLY A 44 -7.00 -13.17 -7.44
C GLY A 44 -5.55 -13.52 -7.10
N ARG A 45 -5.19 -13.49 -5.81
CA ARG A 45 -3.85 -13.91 -5.34
C ARG A 45 -3.55 -15.38 -5.69
N SER A 46 -4.49 -16.28 -5.45
CA SER A 46 -4.32 -17.70 -5.76
C SER A 46 -4.13 -17.93 -7.26
N ARG A 47 -4.88 -17.20 -8.09
CA ARG A 47 -4.74 -17.28 -9.54
C ARG A 47 -3.40 -16.74 -10.01
N ALA A 48 -2.97 -15.58 -9.52
CA ALA A 48 -1.67 -15.01 -9.82
C ALA A 48 -0.53 -15.99 -9.49
N ALA A 49 -0.54 -16.54 -8.27
CA ALA A 49 0.45 -17.50 -7.81
C ALA A 49 0.47 -18.78 -8.66
N SER A 50 -0.72 -19.30 -9.08
CA SER A 50 -0.81 -20.49 -9.94
C SER A 50 -0.21 -20.29 -11.33
N LEU A 51 -0.07 -19.04 -11.77
CA LEU A 51 0.53 -18.64 -13.04
C LEU A 51 1.97 -18.15 -12.90
N GLY A 52 2.55 -18.21 -11.71
CA GLY A 52 3.94 -17.82 -11.45
C GLY A 52 4.14 -16.31 -11.23
N PHE A 53 3.07 -15.53 -11.07
CA PHE A 53 3.18 -14.11 -10.74
C PHE A 53 3.42 -13.91 -9.23
N PRO A 54 4.24 -12.91 -8.84
CA PRO A 54 4.54 -12.65 -7.42
C PRO A 54 3.31 -12.15 -6.65
N ASP A 55 2.41 -11.45 -7.32
CA ASP A 55 1.20 -10.88 -6.73
C ASP A 55 0.09 -10.65 -7.78
N ALA A 56 -1.10 -10.25 -7.31
CA ALA A 56 -2.24 -9.96 -8.18
C ALA A 56 -2.05 -8.67 -9.01
N TYR A 57 -1.24 -7.71 -8.52
CA TYR A 57 -0.95 -6.48 -9.25
C TYR A 57 -0.16 -6.80 -10.54
N ALA A 58 0.96 -7.50 -10.43
CA ALA A 58 1.76 -7.92 -11.58
C ALA A 58 0.93 -8.74 -12.57
N TYR A 59 0.08 -9.65 -12.06
CA TYR A 59 -0.82 -10.44 -12.89
C TYR A 59 -1.83 -9.58 -13.67
N THR A 60 -2.49 -8.64 -13.00
CA THR A 60 -3.49 -7.77 -13.68
C THR A 60 -2.85 -6.82 -14.68
N LYS A 61 -1.63 -6.35 -14.42
CA LYS A 61 -0.86 -5.56 -15.40
C LYS A 61 -0.51 -6.39 -16.64
N ALA A 62 -0.08 -7.64 -16.46
CA ALA A 62 0.19 -8.55 -17.56
C ALA A 62 -1.07 -8.84 -18.38
N LEU A 63 -2.23 -9.07 -17.73
CA LEU A 63 -3.51 -9.23 -18.42
C LEU A 63 -3.88 -7.99 -19.25
N GLY A 64 -3.64 -6.79 -18.72
CA GLY A 64 -3.87 -5.54 -19.43
C GLY A 64 -3.02 -5.41 -20.69
N GLU A 65 -1.73 -5.77 -20.62
CA GLU A 65 -0.85 -5.78 -21.78
C GLU A 65 -1.29 -6.80 -22.85
N MET A 66 -1.69 -8.01 -22.42
CA MET A 66 -2.20 -9.05 -23.32
C MET A 66 -3.47 -8.58 -24.04
N ALA A 67 -4.45 -8.08 -23.28
CA ALA A 67 -5.71 -7.58 -23.82
C ALA A 67 -5.49 -6.42 -24.81
N LEU A 68 -4.56 -5.49 -24.47
CA LEU A 68 -4.20 -4.38 -25.36
C LEU A 68 -3.60 -4.91 -26.68
N THR A 69 -2.67 -5.84 -26.61
CA THR A 69 -2.04 -6.43 -27.79
C THR A 69 -3.03 -7.17 -28.68
N GLU A 70 -3.96 -7.94 -28.06
CA GLU A 70 -4.99 -8.69 -28.79
C GLU A 70 -6.04 -7.77 -29.45
N SER A 71 -6.34 -6.62 -28.84
CA SER A 71 -7.38 -5.70 -29.30
C SER A 71 -6.87 -4.57 -30.19
N ALA A 72 -5.57 -4.38 -30.29
CA ALA A 72 -4.97 -3.26 -31.03
C ALA A 72 -5.23 -3.28 -32.52
N GLY A 73 -5.43 -4.47 -33.13
CA GLY A 73 -5.56 -4.59 -34.59
C GLY A 73 -4.33 -4.01 -35.30
N ASP A 74 -4.55 -3.08 -36.22
CA ASP A 74 -3.48 -2.39 -36.96
C ASP A 74 -2.93 -1.13 -36.25
N VAL A 75 -3.40 -0.83 -35.04
CA VAL A 75 -2.92 0.32 -34.29
C VAL A 75 -1.58 -0.03 -33.65
N PRO A 76 -0.50 0.74 -33.95
CA PRO A 76 0.79 0.50 -33.32
C PRO A 76 0.74 0.77 -31.82
N VAL A 77 1.31 -0.17 -31.03
CA VAL A 77 1.33 -0.09 -29.57
C VAL A 77 2.75 -0.12 -29.06
N SER A 78 3.10 0.86 -28.25
CA SER A 78 4.33 0.89 -27.45
C SER A 78 4.01 0.75 -25.98
N ILE A 79 4.68 -0.16 -25.28
CA ILE A 79 4.49 -0.41 -23.86
C ILE A 79 5.71 0.11 -23.10
N VAL A 80 5.51 1.11 -22.25
CA VAL A 80 6.54 1.61 -21.34
C VAL A 80 6.36 0.99 -19.96
N ARG A 81 7.38 0.26 -19.51
CA ARG A 81 7.39 -0.44 -18.21
C ARG A 81 8.38 0.23 -17.27
N PRO A 82 7.94 1.18 -16.44
CA PRO A 82 8.81 1.78 -15.43
C PRO A 82 9.03 0.81 -14.27
N SER A 83 10.15 0.97 -13.56
CA SER A 83 10.34 0.45 -12.22
C SER A 83 9.48 1.22 -11.22
N ILE A 84 9.75 1.15 -9.91
CA ILE A 84 8.97 1.88 -8.91
C ILE A 84 9.10 3.38 -9.16
N ILE A 85 7.99 4.03 -9.50
CA ILE A 85 7.97 5.48 -9.73
C ILE A 85 7.86 6.18 -8.39
N GLU A 86 8.86 6.98 -8.04
CA GLU A 86 8.88 7.81 -6.85
C GLU A 86 9.32 9.22 -7.21
N SER A 87 8.63 10.21 -6.66
CA SER A 87 8.91 11.65 -6.76
C SER A 87 9.53 12.14 -8.08
N ALA A 88 9.76 13.43 -8.21
CA ALA A 88 10.44 14.03 -9.35
C ALA A 88 11.89 14.38 -8.99
N LEU A 89 12.80 14.23 -9.95
CA LEU A 89 14.18 14.70 -9.80
C LEU A 89 14.24 16.25 -9.95
N ALA A 90 13.55 16.78 -10.95
CA ALA A 90 13.56 18.20 -11.28
C ALA A 90 12.16 18.79 -11.53
N GLU A 91 11.31 18.10 -12.29
CA GLU A 91 10.04 18.64 -12.81
C GLU A 91 8.80 17.94 -12.18
N PRO A 92 7.80 18.72 -11.69
CA PRO A 92 7.67 20.19 -11.69
C PRO A 92 8.54 20.88 -10.63
N SER A 93 9.02 20.13 -9.65
CA SER A 93 10.00 20.55 -8.64
C SER A 93 10.66 19.33 -7.99
N PRO A 94 11.91 19.42 -7.52
CA PRO A 94 12.57 18.32 -6.84
C PRO A 94 11.75 17.77 -5.68
N GLY A 95 11.60 16.45 -5.62
CA GLY A 95 10.83 15.75 -4.58
C GLY A 95 9.31 15.79 -4.77
N TRP A 96 8.78 16.42 -5.83
CA TRP A 96 7.35 16.43 -6.10
C TRP A 96 6.80 15.02 -6.29
N ILE A 97 5.71 14.73 -5.60
CA ILE A 97 4.91 13.51 -5.77
C ILE A 97 3.43 13.82 -5.53
N ARG A 98 2.54 13.14 -6.25
CA ARG A 98 1.10 13.26 -6.05
C ARG A 98 0.52 11.99 -5.47
N GLY A 99 0.07 12.07 -4.25
CA GLY A 99 -0.55 10.95 -3.55
C GLY A 99 0.30 10.46 -2.39
N PHE A 100 -0.21 9.46 -1.68
CA PHE A 100 0.40 8.87 -0.50
C PHE A 100 0.17 7.36 -0.61
N ARG A 101 1.02 6.65 -1.35
CA ARG A 101 0.68 5.30 -1.83
C ARG A 101 1.72 4.23 -1.62
N MET A 102 2.99 4.50 -1.91
CA MET A 102 4.04 3.49 -1.97
C MET A 102 4.95 3.54 -0.73
N ALA A 103 6.05 4.25 -0.81
CA ALA A 103 7.02 4.35 0.27
C ALA A 103 6.59 5.33 1.38
N GLU A 104 5.77 6.32 1.05
CA GLU A 104 5.42 7.40 1.97
C GLU A 104 4.73 6.93 3.26
N PRO A 105 3.77 6.00 3.25
CA PRO A 105 3.19 5.48 4.48
C PRO A 105 4.24 4.88 5.41
N VAL A 106 5.21 4.15 4.85
CA VAL A 106 6.30 3.53 5.61
C VAL A 106 7.26 4.59 6.15
N ILE A 107 7.66 5.54 5.31
CA ILE A 107 8.56 6.64 5.65
C ILE A 107 7.95 7.50 6.78
N ILE A 108 6.68 7.89 6.65
CA ILE A 108 6.00 8.70 7.67
C ILE A 108 5.78 7.93 8.96
N SER A 109 5.46 6.63 8.89
CA SER A 109 5.34 5.79 10.08
C SER A 109 6.66 5.69 10.84
N TYR A 110 7.76 5.58 10.11
CA TYR A 110 9.10 5.63 10.69
C TYR A 110 9.39 6.99 11.32
N ALA A 111 9.15 8.07 10.60
CA ALA A 111 9.38 9.44 11.09
C ALA A 111 8.56 9.76 12.34
N ARG A 112 7.39 9.15 12.50
CA ARG A 112 6.56 9.23 13.71
C ARG A 112 6.98 8.27 14.82
N GLY A 113 8.07 7.52 14.65
CA GLY A 113 8.54 6.53 15.62
C GLY A 113 7.65 5.29 15.78
N LEU A 114 6.66 5.11 14.89
CA LEU A 114 5.71 3.99 14.92
C LEU A 114 6.32 2.71 14.33
N LEU A 115 7.24 2.85 13.39
CA LEU A 115 7.93 1.75 12.72
C LEU A 115 9.42 1.78 13.05
N LYS A 116 9.92 0.69 13.65
CA LYS A 116 11.34 0.54 14.06
C LYS A 116 12.08 -0.52 13.27
N GLU A 117 11.36 -1.31 12.51
CA GLU A 117 11.87 -2.46 11.77
C GLU A 117 11.27 -2.47 10.36
N PHE A 118 12.08 -2.83 9.38
CA PHE A 118 11.64 -2.96 7.99
C PHE A 118 11.94 -4.38 7.46
N PRO A 119 10.98 -5.05 6.79
CA PRO A 119 11.19 -6.39 6.25
C PRO A 119 12.04 -6.32 5.00
N GLY A 120 13.34 -6.25 5.13
CA GLY A 120 14.25 -6.16 4.01
C GLY A 120 15.62 -6.74 4.31
N ILE A 121 16.44 -6.86 3.29
CA ILE A 121 17.86 -7.15 3.38
C ILE A 121 18.57 -5.83 3.05
N PRO A 122 19.43 -5.28 3.94
CA PRO A 122 20.07 -3.98 3.73
C PRO A 122 20.80 -3.85 2.39
N GLU A 123 21.40 -4.96 1.93
CA GLU A 123 22.11 -5.08 0.67
C GLU A 123 21.18 -5.27 -0.53
N GLY A 124 19.90 -5.54 -0.30
CA GLY A 124 18.91 -5.68 -1.35
C GLY A 124 18.72 -4.38 -2.13
N THR A 125 18.58 -4.49 -3.45
CA THR A 125 18.36 -3.34 -4.33
C THR A 125 16.87 -3.06 -4.47
N ILE A 126 16.52 -1.80 -4.36
CA ILE A 126 15.22 -1.28 -4.76
C ILE A 126 15.40 -0.44 -6.03
N ASP A 127 14.63 -0.76 -7.07
CA ASP A 127 14.73 -0.03 -8.33
C ASP A 127 13.67 1.06 -8.37
N VAL A 128 14.11 2.29 -8.17
CA VAL A 128 13.28 3.49 -8.10
C VAL A 128 13.65 4.43 -9.24
N ILE A 129 12.66 4.94 -9.96
CA ILE A 129 12.86 5.87 -11.07
C ILE A 129 12.05 7.16 -10.84
N PRO A 130 12.64 8.35 -11.02
CA PRO A 130 11.90 9.61 -10.94
C PRO A 130 10.81 9.71 -12.00
N VAL A 131 9.65 10.29 -11.62
CA VAL A 131 8.49 10.40 -12.50
C VAL A 131 8.77 11.20 -13.77
N ASP A 132 9.60 12.22 -13.70
CA ASP A 132 10.01 13.05 -14.84
C ASP A 132 10.82 12.27 -15.89
N PHE A 133 11.63 11.29 -15.47
CA PHE A 133 12.29 10.36 -16.40
C PHE A 133 11.29 9.44 -17.11
N VAL A 134 10.27 8.99 -16.41
CA VAL A 134 9.21 8.15 -17.00
C VAL A 134 8.42 8.96 -18.02
N VAL A 135 8.06 10.20 -17.69
CA VAL A 135 7.39 11.13 -18.63
C VAL A 135 8.27 11.41 -19.85
N ALA A 136 9.55 11.69 -19.65
CA ALA A 136 10.49 11.91 -20.74
C ALA A 136 10.61 10.67 -21.66
N ALA A 137 10.64 9.46 -21.08
CA ALA A 137 10.67 8.23 -21.86
C ALA A 137 9.40 8.03 -22.68
N ILE A 138 8.22 8.30 -22.12
CA ILE A 138 6.93 8.24 -22.84
C ILE A 138 6.94 9.23 -24.01
N CYS A 139 7.36 10.47 -23.77
CA CYS A 139 7.46 11.49 -24.81
C CYS A 139 8.45 11.10 -25.92
N ALA A 140 9.60 10.53 -25.55
CA ALA A 140 10.60 10.07 -26.51
C ALA A 140 10.10 8.89 -27.37
N VAL A 141 9.41 7.93 -26.76
CA VAL A 141 8.77 6.81 -27.48
C VAL A 141 7.71 7.32 -28.44
N ALA A 142 6.86 8.24 -28.00
CA ALA A 142 5.84 8.86 -28.86
C ALA A 142 6.46 9.66 -30.02
N ALA A 143 7.53 10.40 -29.76
CA ALA A 143 8.23 11.21 -30.80
C ALA A 143 8.99 10.32 -31.78
N ARG A 144 9.55 9.21 -31.35
CA ARG A 144 10.20 8.21 -32.23
C ARG A 144 9.21 7.63 -33.24
N GLY A 145 7.94 7.48 -32.82
CA GLY A 145 6.91 6.82 -33.59
C GLY A 145 6.97 5.27 -33.50
N PRO A 146 6.07 4.58 -34.21
CA PRO A 146 5.95 3.13 -34.14
C PRO A 146 7.17 2.42 -34.73
N ILE A 147 7.46 1.24 -34.20
CA ILE A 147 8.42 0.29 -34.74
C ILE A 147 7.69 -1.01 -35.11
N GLU A 148 8.30 -1.81 -35.98
CA GLU A 148 7.77 -3.12 -36.33
C GLU A 148 7.93 -4.10 -35.16
N GLY A 149 6.88 -4.86 -34.86
CA GLY A 149 6.86 -5.87 -33.80
C GLY A 149 6.50 -5.33 -32.42
N ALA A 150 6.88 -6.07 -31.38
CA ALA A 150 6.58 -5.71 -29.99
C ALA A 150 7.50 -4.56 -29.51
N ASP A 151 6.91 -3.42 -29.22
CA ASP A 151 7.63 -2.24 -28.74
C ASP A 151 7.50 -2.13 -27.21
N ILE A 152 8.45 -2.72 -26.49
CA ILE A 152 8.47 -2.71 -25.02
C ILE A 152 9.74 -1.99 -24.55
N VAL A 153 9.53 -0.89 -23.82
CA VAL A 153 10.62 -0.05 -23.28
C VAL A 153 10.64 -0.14 -21.76
N GLN A 154 11.74 -0.62 -21.21
CA GLN A 154 11.99 -0.64 -19.77
C GLN A 154 12.58 0.71 -19.32
N VAL A 155 12.03 1.31 -18.26
CA VAL A 155 12.54 2.55 -17.68
C VAL A 155 12.88 2.30 -16.21
N ALA A 156 14.15 2.07 -15.96
CA ALA A 156 14.66 1.62 -14.68
C ALA A 156 16.06 2.20 -14.40
N SER A 157 16.43 2.32 -13.14
CA SER A 157 17.74 2.84 -12.71
C SER A 157 18.67 1.76 -12.12
N GLY A 158 18.11 0.63 -11.70
CA GLY A 158 18.80 -0.34 -10.86
C GLY A 158 20.06 -0.98 -11.45
N SER A 159 20.19 -1.01 -12.78
CA SER A 159 21.40 -1.51 -13.44
C SER A 159 22.54 -0.49 -13.53
N VAL A 160 22.21 0.82 -13.48
CA VAL A 160 23.15 1.92 -13.65
C VAL A 160 23.44 2.62 -12.32
N ASN A 161 22.41 2.81 -11.51
CA ASN A 161 22.51 3.48 -10.22
C ASN A 161 21.66 2.73 -9.17
N PRO A 162 22.12 1.56 -8.69
CA PRO A 162 21.40 0.74 -7.74
C PRO A 162 21.25 1.45 -6.40
N LEU A 163 20.01 1.54 -5.89
CA LEU A 163 19.71 1.99 -4.56
C LEU A 163 19.51 0.78 -3.63
N HIS A 164 20.35 0.67 -2.60
CA HIS A 164 20.21 -0.37 -1.58
C HIS A 164 19.25 0.07 -0.47
N TYR A 165 18.49 -0.87 0.12
CA TYR A 165 17.56 -0.58 1.22
C TYR A 165 18.26 0.08 2.41
N GLY A 166 19.45 -0.37 2.77
CA GLY A 166 20.24 0.26 3.83
C GLY A 166 20.50 1.75 3.55
N ARG A 167 20.90 2.07 2.31
CA ARG A 167 21.14 3.45 1.90
C ARG A 167 19.86 4.30 1.92
N LEU A 168 18.73 3.76 1.47
CA LEU A 168 17.42 4.45 1.54
C LEU A 168 17.07 4.80 2.99
N VAL A 169 17.22 3.85 3.90
CA VAL A 169 16.97 4.04 5.32
C VAL A 169 17.89 5.10 5.93
N ASP A 170 19.18 5.08 5.60
CA ASP A 170 20.13 6.10 6.07
C ASP A 170 19.73 7.51 5.61
N LEU A 171 19.29 7.65 4.35
CA LEU A 171 18.84 8.93 3.81
C LEU A 171 17.57 9.43 4.52
N VAL A 172 16.60 8.55 4.72
CA VAL A 172 15.35 8.90 5.43
C VAL A 172 15.65 9.28 6.90
N ARG A 173 16.52 8.54 7.56
CA ARG A 173 16.93 8.82 8.93
C ARG A 173 17.65 10.18 9.03
N ALA A 174 18.61 10.45 8.16
CA ALA A 174 19.33 11.72 8.13
C ALA A 174 18.36 12.88 7.95
N TRP A 175 17.43 12.77 6.98
CA TRP A 175 16.44 13.79 6.73
C TRP A 175 15.59 14.11 7.96
N PHE A 176 14.99 13.11 8.61
CA PHE A 176 14.12 13.34 9.76
C PHE A 176 14.87 13.61 11.07
N THR A 177 16.19 13.41 11.10
CA THR A 177 17.03 13.91 12.19
C THR A 177 17.19 15.42 12.08
N ASP A 178 17.39 15.94 10.87
CA ASP A 178 17.54 17.37 10.62
C ASP A 178 16.17 18.09 10.51
N ASN A 179 15.11 17.38 10.11
CA ASN A 179 13.75 17.89 9.91
C ASN A 179 12.73 17.06 10.71
N PRO A 180 12.73 17.09 12.03
CA PRO A 180 11.89 16.23 12.85
C PRO A 180 10.40 16.55 12.70
N ILE A 181 9.57 15.53 12.76
CA ILE A 181 8.13 15.66 12.99
C ILE A 181 7.93 15.96 14.49
N TYR A 182 6.96 16.80 14.81
CA TYR A 182 6.65 17.15 16.19
C TYR A 182 5.41 16.41 16.66
N ASP A 183 5.40 16.03 17.93
CA ASP A 183 4.26 15.41 18.59
C ASP A 183 3.17 16.43 18.96
N GLU A 184 2.08 15.98 19.59
CA GLU A 184 0.96 16.83 20.03
C GLU A 184 1.35 17.82 21.16
N HIS A 185 2.51 17.63 21.76
CA HIS A 185 3.07 18.52 22.81
C HIS A 185 4.12 19.48 22.24
N GLY A 186 4.35 19.47 20.92
CA GLY A 186 5.36 20.29 20.26
C GLY A 186 6.80 19.81 20.50
N GLN A 187 7.00 18.54 20.93
CA GLN A 187 8.33 17.98 21.10
C GLN A 187 8.76 17.25 19.80
N PRO A 188 10.03 17.39 19.39
CA PRO A 188 10.53 16.69 18.22
C PRO A 188 10.53 15.17 18.46
N ILE A 189 9.98 14.42 17.52
CA ILE A 189 10.00 12.96 17.56
C ILE A 189 11.39 12.50 17.13
N SER A 190 12.09 11.81 18.04
CA SER A 190 13.39 11.19 17.72
C SER A 190 13.16 9.94 16.87
N VAL A 191 13.72 9.90 15.67
CA VAL A 191 13.65 8.72 14.81
C VAL A 191 14.52 7.61 15.36
N PRO A 192 13.98 6.38 15.50
CA PRO A 192 14.74 5.25 16.02
C PRO A 192 15.82 4.79 15.02
N GLU A 193 16.80 4.06 15.52
CA GLU A 193 17.65 3.27 14.66
C GLU A 193 16.86 2.16 14.01
N TRP A 194 16.92 2.07 12.68
CA TRP A 194 16.13 1.11 11.93
C TRP A 194 16.85 -0.22 11.86
N SER A 195 16.17 -1.30 12.21
CA SER A 195 16.70 -2.64 12.10
C SER A 195 16.04 -3.41 10.94
N PHE A 196 16.76 -4.39 10.41
CA PHE A 196 16.32 -5.26 9.32
C PHE A 196 16.11 -6.70 9.84
N PRO A 197 15.02 -6.96 10.59
CA PRO A 197 14.73 -8.32 11.02
C PRO A 197 14.26 -9.15 9.83
N GLY A 198 14.54 -10.46 9.85
CA GLY A 198 14.05 -11.36 8.81
C GLY A 198 12.51 -11.30 8.66
N ARG A 199 12.03 -11.50 7.43
CA ARG A 199 10.59 -11.39 7.05
C ARG A 199 9.61 -12.02 8.04
N GLY A 200 9.94 -13.16 8.64
CA GLY A 200 9.07 -13.86 9.59
C GLY A 200 8.89 -13.14 10.93
N ARG A 201 9.80 -12.25 11.34
CA ARG A 201 9.66 -11.45 12.56
C ARG A 201 8.72 -10.26 12.32
N VAL A 202 8.88 -9.55 11.21
CA VAL A 202 8.05 -8.40 10.86
C VAL A 202 6.60 -8.82 10.66
N LYS A 203 6.35 -9.91 9.91
CA LYS A 203 5.02 -10.46 9.73
C LYS A 203 4.34 -10.73 11.09
N ARG A 204 5.03 -11.39 12.02
CA ARG A 204 4.50 -11.65 13.38
C ARG A 204 4.25 -10.38 14.19
N GLN A 205 5.07 -9.35 14.02
CA GLN A 205 4.86 -8.06 14.71
C GLN A 205 3.63 -7.32 14.16
N LEU A 206 3.48 -7.27 12.84
CA LEU A 206 2.33 -6.66 12.19
C LEU A 206 1.02 -7.40 12.54
N GLU A 207 1.03 -8.74 12.53
CA GLU A 207 -0.10 -9.56 12.97
C GLU A 207 -0.47 -9.28 14.44
N ARG A 208 0.52 -9.15 15.33
CA ARG A 208 0.29 -8.78 16.72
C ARG A 208 -0.23 -7.36 16.89
N ALA A 209 0.30 -6.41 16.14
CA ALA A 209 -0.18 -5.03 16.15
C ALA A 209 -1.63 -4.94 15.67
N GLY A 210 -1.99 -5.63 14.57
CA GLY A 210 -3.36 -5.74 14.09
C GLY A 210 -4.30 -6.35 15.12
N THR A 211 -3.91 -7.46 15.75
CA THR A 211 -4.70 -8.13 16.80
C THR A 211 -4.89 -7.23 18.03
N THR A 212 -3.87 -6.45 18.40
CA THR A 212 -3.95 -5.54 19.56
C THR A 212 -4.88 -4.36 19.27
N LEU A 213 -4.84 -3.83 18.05
CA LEU A 213 -5.74 -2.76 17.60
C LEU A 213 -7.19 -3.24 17.52
N ASP A 214 -7.43 -4.45 17.01
CA ASP A 214 -8.77 -5.05 16.96
C ASP A 214 -9.32 -5.34 18.37
N LEU A 215 -8.46 -5.75 19.31
CA LEU A 215 -8.86 -5.97 20.70
C LEU A 215 -9.18 -4.64 21.40
N SER A 216 -8.39 -3.61 21.16
CA SER A 216 -8.62 -2.25 21.69
C SER A 216 -9.93 -1.66 21.17
N ARG A 217 -10.25 -1.90 19.90
CA ARG A 217 -11.53 -1.50 19.30
C ARG A 217 -12.71 -2.24 19.94
N LYS A 218 -12.63 -3.55 20.08
CA LYS A 218 -13.69 -4.36 20.74
C LYS A 218 -13.94 -3.96 22.20
N VAL A 219 -12.94 -3.43 22.88
CA VAL A 219 -13.08 -2.89 24.24
C VAL A 219 -13.71 -1.49 24.20
N LEU A 220 -13.33 -0.64 23.25
CA LEU A 220 -13.90 0.70 23.05
C LEU A 220 -15.36 0.65 22.61
N ASP A 221 -15.72 -0.30 21.73
CA ASP A 221 -17.10 -0.50 21.25
C ASP A 221 -18.08 -0.92 22.37
N LYS A 222 -17.54 -1.44 23.49
CA LYS A 222 -18.35 -1.82 24.68
C LYS A 222 -18.49 -0.71 25.72
N LEU A 223 -17.83 0.43 25.56
CA LEU A 223 -17.89 1.55 26.48
C LEU A 223 -18.81 2.63 25.93
N PRO A 224 -19.67 3.27 26.75
CA PRO A 224 -20.57 4.33 26.28
C PRO A 224 -19.77 5.56 25.84
N ILE A 225 -19.86 5.88 24.54
CA ILE A 225 -19.08 6.92 23.87
C ILE A 225 -19.48 8.30 24.35
N ARG A 226 -18.57 9.06 24.97
CA ARG A 226 -18.68 10.50 25.20
C ARG A 226 -17.38 11.21 24.88
N GLY A 227 -17.40 12.12 23.88
CA GLY A 227 -16.38 13.13 23.61
C GLY A 227 -14.97 12.57 23.26
N ARG A 228 -14.10 12.51 24.22
CA ARG A 228 -12.67 12.13 24.07
C ARG A 228 -12.42 10.74 23.48
N GLN A 229 -13.39 9.85 23.56
CA GLN A 229 -13.30 8.48 23.04
C GLN A 229 -13.51 8.42 21.52
N ALA A 230 -14.25 9.37 20.94
CA ALA A 230 -14.40 9.47 19.49
C ALA A 230 -13.08 9.86 18.81
N GLU A 231 -12.29 10.74 19.42
CA GLU A 231 -10.94 11.09 18.93
C GLU A 231 -9.98 9.90 18.99
N ILE A 232 -10.05 9.10 20.07
CA ILE A 232 -9.23 7.89 20.23
C ILE A 232 -9.64 6.83 19.19
N ALA A 233 -10.94 6.68 18.91
CA ALA A 233 -11.43 5.74 17.89
C ALA A 233 -10.96 6.13 16.49
N VAL A 234 -11.01 7.42 16.13
CA VAL A 234 -10.49 7.93 14.85
C VAL A 234 -8.99 7.71 14.73
N LYS A 235 -8.20 8.03 15.79
CA LYS A 235 -6.75 7.78 15.79
C LYS A 235 -6.39 6.29 15.65
N LEU A 236 -7.18 5.40 16.26
CA LEU A 236 -6.98 3.94 16.14
C LEU A 236 -7.35 3.44 14.74
N GLU A 237 -8.36 4.00 14.12
CA GLU A 237 -8.74 3.69 12.73
C GLU A 237 -7.66 4.14 11.74
N GLU A 238 -7.12 5.35 11.90
CA GLU A 238 -6.00 5.84 11.10
C GLU A 238 -4.74 4.96 11.27
N GLN A 239 -4.42 4.55 12.50
CA GLN A 239 -3.28 3.65 12.75
C GLN A 239 -3.49 2.25 12.16
N ARG A 240 -4.71 1.74 12.21
CA ARG A 240 -5.07 0.47 11.60
C ARG A 240 -4.92 0.52 10.09
N ASP A 241 -5.50 1.53 9.43
CA ASP A 241 -5.38 1.73 7.99
C ASP A 241 -3.92 1.83 7.55
N LEU A 242 -3.07 2.44 8.37
CA LEU A 242 -1.64 2.55 8.12
C LEU A 242 -0.95 1.17 8.18
N VAL A 243 -1.29 0.36 9.19
CA VAL A 243 -0.77 -1.00 9.37
C VAL A 243 -1.28 -1.93 8.26
N GLU A 244 -2.57 -1.85 7.90
CA GLU A 244 -3.15 -2.65 6.81
C GLU A 244 -2.51 -2.32 5.46
N ARG A 245 -2.23 -1.04 5.18
CA ARG A 245 -1.49 -0.64 3.97
C ARG A 245 -0.04 -1.14 3.99
N ALA A 246 0.63 -1.10 5.15
CA ALA A 246 1.98 -1.64 5.28
C ALA A 246 2.05 -3.17 5.15
N MET A 247 0.95 -3.90 5.46
CA MET A 247 0.87 -5.35 5.28
C MET A 247 0.52 -5.77 3.84
N GLY A 248 -0.02 -4.86 3.05
CA GLY A 248 -0.43 -5.11 1.66
C GLY A 248 0.75 -5.14 0.66
N TYR A 249 1.94 -4.82 1.14
CA TYR A 249 3.22 -4.89 0.43
C TYR A 249 4.12 -5.97 1.05
#